data_7296dd14c1c574f5f2cc4c8a6ebe64ee
#
_entry.id   7296dd14c1c574f5f2cc4c8a6ebe64ee
#
_cell.length_a   1.000
_cell.length_b   1.000
_cell.length_c   1.000
_cell.angle_alpha   90.00
_cell.angle_beta   90.00
_cell.angle_gamma   90.00
#
_symmetry.space_group_name_H-M   'P 1'
#
loop_
_entity.id
_entity.type
_entity.pdbx_description
1 polymer ?
#
loop_
_entity_poly.entity_id
_entity_poly.type
_entity_poly.pdbx_seq_one_letter_code
_entity_poly.pdbx_strand_id
1 'polypeptide(L)'
;GRATPKQKEVYKIEQQMVAAVEGFLKDGVSASDAYYESTKIIEGSEYFPYHYTGIGHGVGMFVHEIPFMSPVSKNIVHANNVMTVEPGIYIPGWGGIRIEDQLLITETGNENLISATKELIEL
;
A
#
# COMPACT_ATOMS: atom_id res chain seq x y z
N GLY A 1 -14.23 8.22 -18.89
CA GLY A 1 -14.44 7.02 -19.69
C GLY A 1 -14.76 5.81 -18.82
N ARG A 2 -14.99 4.64 -19.45
CA ARG A 2 -15.24 3.38 -18.74
C ARG A 2 -13.97 2.55 -18.63
N ALA A 3 -13.74 1.98 -17.47
CA ALA A 3 -12.62 1.08 -17.25
C ALA A 3 -12.83 -0.27 -17.96
N THR A 4 -11.76 -0.79 -18.55
CA THR A 4 -11.75 -2.13 -19.12
C THR A 4 -11.84 -3.20 -18.02
N PRO A 5 -12.22 -4.46 -18.36
CA PRO A 5 -12.21 -5.55 -17.39
C PRO A 5 -10.87 -5.72 -16.66
N LYS A 6 -9.76 -5.64 -17.40
CA LYS A 6 -8.40 -5.73 -16.83
C LYS A 6 -8.10 -4.57 -15.86
N GLN A 7 -8.51 -3.35 -16.18
CA GLN A 7 -8.34 -2.21 -15.28
C GLN A 7 -9.12 -2.41 -13.97
N LYS A 8 -10.36 -2.90 -14.06
CA LYS A 8 -11.19 -3.20 -12.88
C LYS A 8 -10.58 -4.29 -12.01
N GLU A 9 -10.05 -5.34 -12.64
CA GLU A 9 -9.38 -6.44 -11.95
C GLU A 9 -8.14 -5.97 -11.19
N VAL A 10 -7.21 -5.28 -11.88
CA VAL A 10 -5.98 -4.76 -11.27
C VAL A 10 -6.30 -3.75 -10.17
N TYR A 11 -7.27 -2.87 -10.39
CA TYR A 11 -7.72 -1.90 -9.40
C TYR A 11 -8.25 -2.57 -8.12
N LYS A 12 -9.03 -3.64 -8.28
CA LYS A 12 -9.55 -4.42 -7.14
C LYS A 12 -8.44 -5.08 -6.34
N ILE A 13 -7.43 -5.62 -7.02
CA ILE A 13 -6.25 -6.19 -6.34
C ILE A 13 -5.54 -5.10 -5.53
N GLU A 14 -5.33 -3.92 -6.10
CA GLU A 14 -4.73 -2.78 -5.39
C GLU A 14 -5.52 -2.36 -4.14
N GLN A 15 -6.85 -2.25 -4.25
CA GLN A 15 -7.71 -1.98 -3.08
C GLN A 15 -7.52 -3.02 -1.97
N GLN A 16 -7.41 -4.30 -2.34
CA GLN A 16 -7.22 -5.38 -1.38
C GLN A 16 -5.81 -5.34 -0.75
N MET A 17 -4.78 -4.99 -1.54
CA MET A 17 -3.41 -4.83 -1.04
C MET A 17 -3.33 -3.69 -0.02
N VAL A 18 -3.92 -2.54 -0.31
CA VAL A 18 -4.00 -1.40 0.63
C VAL A 18 -4.71 -1.82 1.91
N ALA A 19 -5.90 -2.41 1.80
CA ALA A 19 -6.68 -2.83 2.96
C ALA A 19 -5.96 -3.86 3.85
N ALA A 20 -5.18 -4.78 3.25
CA ALA A 20 -4.39 -5.76 4.00
C ALA A 20 -3.30 -5.08 4.84
N VAL A 21 -2.59 -4.10 4.27
CA VAL A 21 -1.55 -3.35 4.98
C VAL A 21 -2.16 -2.47 6.07
N GLU A 22 -3.25 -1.75 5.78
CA GLU A 22 -3.97 -0.93 6.76
C GLU A 22 -4.45 -1.77 7.95
N GLY A 23 -4.99 -2.96 7.69
CA GLY A 23 -5.43 -3.88 8.76
C GLY A 23 -4.29 -4.44 9.62
N PHE A 24 -3.05 -4.39 9.14
CA PHE A 24 -1.88 -4.91 9.84
C PHE A 24 -1.12 -3.85 10.64
N LEU A 25 -1.06 -2.61 10.14
CA LEU A 25 -0.20 -1.55 10.70
C LEU A 25 -0.64 -1.08 12.08
N LYS A 26 0.28 -1.17 13.03
CA LYS A 26 0.18 -0.63 14.41
C LYS A 26 1.57 -0.49 15.01
N ASP A 27 1.65 0.02 16.24
CA ASP A 27 2.91 0.07 16.98
C ASP A 27 3.58 -1.31 17.12
N GLY A 28 4.89 -1.34 16.95
CA GLY A 28 5.73 -2.51 17.15
C GLY A 28 5.80 -3.50 15.99
N VAL A 29 5.05 -3.31 14.89
CA VAL A 29 5.13 -4.23 13.75
C VAL A 29 6.34 -3.97 12.88
N SER A 30 6.84 -5.03 12.24
CA SER A 30 7.92 -4.93 11.26
C SER A 30 7.43 -4.33 9.95
N ALA A 31 8.17 -3.36 9.41
CA ALA A 31 7.88 -2.76 8.12
C ALA A 31 8.04 -3.75 6.94
N SER A 32 8.90 -4.77 7.07
CA SER A 32 8.97 -5.85 6.08
C SER A 32 7.77 -6.79 6.17
N ASP A 33 7.25 -7.06 7.36
CA ASP A 33 6.05 -7.89 7.49
C ASP A 33 4.82 -7.18 6.88
N ALA A 34 4.72 -5.85 7.03
CA ALA A 34 3.70 -5.06 6.35
C ALA A 34 3.77 -5.20 4.82
N TYR A 35 4.99 -5.22 4.24
CA TYR A 35 5.17 -5.53 2.82
C TYR A 35 4.64 -6.92 2.47
N TYR A 36 4.92 -7.94 3.29
CA TYR A 36 4.45 -9.31 3.01
C TYR A 36 2.93 -9.45 3.17
N GLU A 37 2.27 -8.67 4.03
CA GLU A 37 0.79 -8.64 4.08
C GLU A 37 0.20 -8.16 2.74
N SER A 38 0.81 -7.17 2.10
CA SER A 38 0.43 -6.72 0.76
C SER A 38 0.65 -7.81 -0.30
N THR A 39 1.83 -8.45 -0.30
CA THR A 39 2.18 -9.44 -1.33
C THR A 39 1.36 -10.72 -1.28
N LYS A 40 0.87 -11.14 -0.11
CA LYS A 40 -0.06 -12.28 0.03
C LYS A 40 -1.31 -12.14 -0.84
N ILE A 41 -1.75 -10.91 -1.09
CA ILE A 41 -2.95 -10.63 -1.89
C ILE A 41 -2.70 -10.90 -3.38
N ILE A 42 -1.53 -10.52 -3.87
CA ILE A 42 -1.19 -10.60 -5.29
C ILE A 42 -0.41 -11.89 -5.65
N GLU A 43 0.13 -12.58 -4.65
CA GLU A 43 0.88 -13.83 -4.83
C GLU A 43 0.01 -14.88 -5.52
N GLY A 44 0.58 -15.53 -6.55
CA GLY A 44 -0.14 -16.51 -7.38
C GLY A 44 -0.99 -15.91 -8.50
N SER A 45 -1.13 -14.58 -8.59
CA SER A 45 -1.73 -13.92 -9.76
C SER A 45 -0.72 -13.70 -10.88
N GLU A 46 -1.20 -13.52 -12.11
CA GLU A 46 -0.35 -13.14 -13.25
C GLU A 46 0.29 -11.76 -13.09
N TYR A 47 -0.21 -10.94 -12.15
CA TYR A 47 0.28 -9.58 -11.89
C TYR A 47 1.41 -9.53 -10.86
N PHE A 48 1.69 -10.60 -10.14
CA PHE A 48 2.75 -10.65 -9.11
C PHE A 48 4.12 -10.17 -9.61
N PRO A 49 4.60 -10.52 -10.82
CA PRO A 49 5.89 -10.02 -11.31
C PRO A 49 5.95 -8.49 -11.54
N TYR A 50 4.83 -7.83 -11.53
CA TYR A 50 4.69 -6.40 -11.83
C TYR A 50 4.43 -5.52 -10.61
N HIS A 51 4.34 -6.11 -9.40
CA HIS A 51 4.15 -5.32 -8.19
C HIS A 51 5.42 -4.55 -7.82
N TYR A 52 5.23 -3.35 -7.26
CA TYR A 52 6.33 -2.54 -6.77
C TYR A 52 6.72 -2.95 -5.35
N THR A 53 8.03 -3.07 -5.09
CA THR A 53 8.53 -3.60 -3.82
C THR A 53 8.65 -2.56 -2.69
N GLY A 54 8.49 -1.28 -2.99
CA GLY A 54 8.39 -0.21 -1.99
C GLY A 54 6.92 0.18 -1.85
N ILE A 55 6.25 -0.25 -0.79
CA ILE A 55 4.79 -0.09 -0.64
C ILE A 55 4.40 1.02 0.32
N GLY A 56 5.37 1.80 0.81
CA GLY A 56 5.11 2.92 1.70
C GLY A 56 6.32 3.32 2.52
N HIS A 57 6.20 4.45 3.19
CA HIS A 57 7.28 5.08 3.95
C HIS A 57 6.74 6.04 4.99
N GLY A 58 7.60 6.45 5.93
CA GLY A 58 7.31 7.54 6.85
C GLY A 58 7.23 8.89 6.13
N VAL A 59 6.41 9.77 6.68
CA VAL A 59 6.27 11.17 6.24
C VAL A 59 6.50 12.09 7.44
N GLY A 60 7.36 13.09 7.28
CA GLY A 60 7.66 14.07 8.32
C GLY A 60 8.18 15.37 7.74
N MET A 61 9.39 15.79 8.14
CA MET A 61 10.05 16.97 7.56
C MET A 61 10.37 16.75 6.07
N PHE A 62 10.63 15.51 5.70
CA PHE A 62 10.84 15.08 4.32
C PHE A 62 9.65 14.23 3.84
N VAL A 63 9.44 14.24 2.54
CA VAL A 63 8.41 13.42 1.88
C VAL A 63 8.66 11.93 2.11
N HIS A 64 9.93 11.50 2.08
CA HIS A 64 10.33 10.12 2.31
C HIS A 64 11.23 10.05 3.54
N GLU A 65 10.73 9.44 4.59
CA GLU A 65 11.45 9.16 5.84
C GLU A 65 11.31 7.68 6.23
N ILE A 66 12.15 7.23 7.14
CA ILE A 66 11.95 5.93 7.80
C ILE A 66 10.68 5.98 8.68
N PRO A 67 9.99 4.82 8.86
CA PRO A 67 10.30 3.50 8.33
C PRO A 67 9.90 3.33 6.86
N PHE A 68 10.67 2.55 6.09
CA PHE A 68 10.32 2.15 4.72
C PHE A 68 9.72 0.75 4.73
N MET A 69 8.58 0.55 4.07
CA MET A 69 7.96 -0.77 3.90
C MET A 69 8.44 -1.43 2.61
N SER A 70 9.34 -2.40 2.76
CA SER A 70 9.94 -3.17 1.66
C SER A 70 10.39 -4.55 2.15
N PRO A 71 10.64 -5.53 1.27
CA PRO A 71 11.01 -6.89 1.69
C PRO A 71 12.33 -6.97 2.47
N VAL A 72 13.21 -5.96 2.32
CA VAL A 72 14.53 -5.92 2.97
C VAL A 72 14.59 -4.95 4.15
N SER A 73 13.48 -4.33 4.50
CA SER A 73 13.42 -3.35 5.58
C SER A 73 13.73 -3.99 6.93
N LYS A 74 14.51 -3.28 7.74
CA LYS A 74 14.79 -3.63 9.13
C LYS A 74 14.10 -2.67 10.11
N ASN A 75 13.25 -1.79 9.60
CA ASN A 75 12.56 -0.81 10.40
C ASN A 75 11.40 -1.45 11.18
N ILE A 76 11.14 -0.90 12.34
CA ILE A 76 9.93 -1.13 13.14
C ILE A 76 9.06 0.10 13.02
N VAL A 77 7.77 -0.11 12.85
CA VAL A 77 6.75 0.95 12.86
C VAL A 77 6.41 1.29 14.29
N HIS A 78 6.30 2.57 14.61
CA HIS A 78 5.99 3.03 15.95
C HIS A 78 4.76 3.92 15.99
N ALA A 79 4.07 3.92 17.13
CA ALA A 79 2.99 4.87 17.41
C ALA A 79 3.48 6.31 17.15
N ASN A 80 2.59 7.15 16.63
CA ASN A 80 2.84 8.51 16.14
C ASN A 80 3.68 8.61 14.85
N ASN A 81 4.08 7.52 14.21
CA ASN A 81 4.51 7.61 12.83
C ASN A 81 3.33 7.99 11.94
N VAL A 82 3.57 8.87 10.97
CA VAL A 82 2.70 9.05 9.80
C VAL A 82 3.32 8.25 8.67
N MET A 83 2.55 7.33 8.09
CA MET A 83 3.02 6.39 7.08
C MET A 83 2.18 6.50 5.81
N THR A 84 2.79 6.43 4.64
CA THR A 84 2.05 6.12 3.41
C THR A 84 1.80 4.62 3.31
N VAL A 85 0.71 4.24 2.65
CA VAL A 85 0.42 2.88 2.18
C VAL A 85 0.05 3.02 0.71
N GLU A 86 0.96 2.60 -0.16
CA GLU A 86 0.90 2.91 -1.59
C GLU A 86 1.46 1.77 -2.46
N PRO A 87 0.94 0.54 -2.33
CA PRO A 87 1.32 -0.52 -3.25
C PRO A 87 1.05 -0.09 -4.69
N GLY A 88 1.70 -0.73 -5.65
CA GLY A 88 1.53 -0.39 -7.06
C GLY A 88 1.81 -1.57 -7.97
N ILE A 89 1.02 -1.70 -9.04
CA ILE A 89 1.20 -2.70 -10.10
C ILE A 89 1.49 -1.95 -11.39
N TYR A 90 2.66 -2.23 -12.01
CA TYR A 90 3.13 -1.54 -13.21
C TYR A 90 3.46 -2.55 -14.31
N ILE A 91 2.60 -2.61 -15.35
CA ILE A 91 2.67 -3.60 -16.42
C ILE A 91 3.25 -2.96 -17.67
N PRO A 92 4.46 -3.38 -18.14
CA PRO A 92 5.07 -2.82 -19.36
C PRO A 92 4.12 -2.87 -20.57
N GLY A 93 4.02 -1.74 -21.29
CA GLY A 93 3.17 -1.61 -22.46
C GLY A 93 1.66 -1.47 -22.19
N TRP A 94 1.25 -1.56 -20.90
CA TRP A 94 -0.16 -1.38 -20.52
C TRP A 94 -0.38 -0.15 -19.64
N GLY A 95 0.41 0.02 -18.60
CA GLY A 95 0.28 1.12 -17.64
C GLY A 95 0.45 0.65 -16.20
N GLY A 96 0.04 1.50 -15.24
CA GLY A 96 0.12 1.18 -13.82
C GLY A 96 -1.10 1.69 -13.06
N ILE A 97 -1.32 1.07 -11.90
CA ILE A 97 -2.31 1.49 -10.91
C ILE A 97 -1.60 1.55 -9.57
N ARG A 98 -1.85 2.64 -8.83
CA ARG A 98 -1.44 2.84 -7.44
C ARG A 98 -2.60 3.48 -6.69
N ILE A 99 -2.90 2.98 -5.51
CA ILE A 99 -3.81 3.59 -4.56
C ILE A 99 -3.00 3.93 -3.32
N GLU A 100 -3.12 5.15 -2.84
CA GLU A 100 -2.33 5.66 -1.72
C GLU A 100 -3.22 6.17 -0.60
N ASP A 101 -2.88 5.81 0.63
CA ASP A 101 -3.38 6.36 1.86
C ASP A 101 -2.25 6.87 2.76
N GLN A 102 -2.60 7.76 3.69
CA GLN A 102 -1.72 8.17 4.77
C GLN A 102 -2.36 7.80 6.10
N LEU A 103 -1.59 7.12 6.94
CA LEU A 103 -2.05 6.60 8.22
C LEU A 103 -1.27 7.22 9.37
N LEU A 104 -1.97 7.67 10.40
CA LEU A 104 -1.39 7.91 11.71
C LEU A 104 -1.38 6.58 12.47
N ILE A 105 -0.19 6.11 12.82
CA ILE A 105 -0.04 4.86 13.58
C ILE A 105 -0.36 5.09 15.05
N THR A 106 -1.14 4.19 15.63
CA THR A 106 -1.49 4.19 17.06
C THR A 106 -0.96 2.94 17.75
N GLU A 107 -1.08 2.87 19.08
CA GLU A 107 -0.64 1.70 19.87
C GLU A 107 -1.37 0.41 19.46
N THR A 108 -2.63 0.51 19.05
CA THR A 108 -3.49 -0.66 18.78
C THR A 108 -3.93 -0.81 17.33
N GLY A 109 -3.57 0.15 16.45
CA GLY A 109 -3.96 0.16 15.05
C GLY A 109 -3.47 1.41 14.34
N ASN A 110 -4.33 2.01 13.55
CA ASN A 110 -4.03 3.24 12.81
C ASN A 110 -5.31 4.04 12.52
N GLU A 111 -5.12 5.30 12.16
CA GLU A 111 -6.17 6.21 11.71
C GLU A 111 -5.84 6.67 10.29
N ASN A 112 -6.75 6.45 9.35
CA ASN A 112 -6.59 6.92 7.98
C ASN A 112 -6.87 8.43 7.91
N LEU A 113 -5.89 9.19 7.45
CA LEU A 113 -5.95 10.65 7.33
C LEU A 113 -6.56 11.10 5.99
N ILE A 114 -6.77 10.18 5.05
CA ILE A 114 -7.29 10.45 3.72
C ILE A 114 -8.79 10.11 3.66
N SER A 115 -9.62 11.09 3.37
CA SER A 115 -11.08 10.94 3.23
C SER A 115 -11.54 10.72 1.78
N ALA A 116 -10.64 10.74 0.80
CA ALA A 116 -10.98 10.52 -0.61
C ALA A 116 -11.50 9.10 -0.83
N THR A 117 -12.52 8.96 -1.67
CA THR A 117 -13.03 7.64 -2.04
C THR A 117 -11.99 6.83 -2.82
N LYS A 118 -11.89 5.55 -2.52
CA LYS A 118 -11.08 4.57 -3.25
C LYS A 118 -11.90 3.70 -4.18
N GLU A 119 -13.16 4.02 -4.34
CA GLU A 119 -13.99 3.37 -5.34
C GLU A 119 -13.55 3.78 -6.74
N LEU A 120 -13.57 2.83 -7.68
CA LEU A 120 -13.27 3.12 -9.08
C LEU A 120 -14.37 4.00 -9.68
N ILE A 121 -14.05 5.26 -9.96
CA ILE A 121 -14.98 6.21 -10.55
C ILE A 121 -14.86 6.15 -12.08
N GLU A 122 -15.99 5.86 -12.74
CA GLU A 122 -16.10 5.90 -14.21
C GLU A 122 -16.88 7.16 -14.61
N LEU A 123 -16.27 8.01 -15.48
CA LEU A 123 -16.80 9.28 -15.95
C LEU A 123 -17.29 9.20 -17.41
#